data_da096ef4f63476064efc3655eb8dcb5e
#
_entry.id   da096ef4f63476064efc3655eb8dcb5e
#
_cell.length_a   1.000
_cell.length_b   1.000
_cell.length_c   1.000
_cell.angle_alpha   90.00
_cell.angle_beta   90.00
_cell.angle_gamma   90.00
#
_symmetry.space_group_name_H-M   'P 1'
#
loop_
_entity.id
_entity.type
_entity.pdbx_description
1 polymer ?
#
loop_
_entity_poly.entity_id
_entity_poly.type
_entity_poly.pdbx_seq_one_letter_code
_entity_poly.pdbx_strand_id
1 'polypeptide(L)'
;MYGDSEIIRRRATQLRDQGADVRALADELVARVEGLGWTGRAADAMRERVTDRATHLRAAAERHTGAADALADHAESVDAVRDEIAATQARVDALVTDARARIAAIASRNEAGDGLQVMPDPLDEALAAFTPPPAGHRDWLSVDVPGLER
;
A
#
# COMPACT_ATOMS: atom_id res chain seq x y z
N MET A 1 -5.91 -11.71 -0.97
CA MET A 1 -5.10 -10.70 -0.26
C MET A 1 -5.11 -9.29 -0.92
N TYR A 2 -6.06 -9.05 -1.81
CA TYR A 2 -6.30 -7.71 -2.41
C TYR A 2 -7.09 -6.75 -1.49
N GLY A 3 -7.53 -7.24 -0.31
CA GLY A 3 -8.46 -6.52 0.57
C GLY A 3 -7.87 -5.43 1.46
N ASP A 4 -6.56 -5.40 1.71
CA ASP A 4 -6.03 -4.57 2.80
C ASP A 4 -5.89 -3.09 2.41
N SER A 5 -5.33 -2.77 1.24
CA SER A 5 -5.21 -1.38 0.78
C SER A 5 -6.58 -0.76 0.45
N GLU A 6 -7.51 -1.54 -0.07
CA GLU A 6 -8.89 -1.10 -0.30
C GLU A 6 -9.63 -0.81 1.02
N ILE A 7 -9.43 -1.65 2.04
CA ILE A 7 -9.96 -1.40 3.38
C ILE A 7 -9.39 -0.10 3.95
N ILE A 8 -8.08 0.12 3.81
CA ILE A 8 -7.39 1.35 4.26
C ILE A 8 -7.98 2.57 3.53
N ARG A 9 -8.13 2.52 2.20
CA ARG A 9 -8.75 3.60 1.42
C ARG A 9 -10.18 3.90 1.85
N ARG A 10 -10.97 2.87 2.11
CA ARG A 10 -12.34 3.04 2.61
C ARG A 10 -12.35 3.72 3.98
N ARG A 11 -11.43 3.38 4.87
CA ARG A 11 -11.25 4.07 6.16
C ARG A 11 -10.81 5.52 6.00
N ALA A 12 -9.92 5.80 5.07
CA ALA A 12 -9.51 7.17 4.74
C ALA A 12 -10.72 8.01 4.28
N THR A 13 -11.56 7.48 3.40
CA THR A 13 -12.79 8.14 2.96
C THR A 13 -13.72 8.41 4.14
N GLN A 14 -13.98 7.41 5.00
CA GLN A 14 -14.83 7.58 6.17
C GLN A 14 -14.32 8.68 7.13
N LEU A 15 -13.01 8.75 7.36
CA LEU A 15 -12.42 9.79 8.20
C LEU A 15 -12.56 11.18 7.57
N ARG A 16 -12.44 11.29 6.27
CA ARG A 16 -12.62 12.55 5.54
C ARG A 16 -14.06 13.04 5.64
N ASP A 17 -15.02 12.14 5.47
CA ASP A 17 -16.44 12.43 5.63
C ASP A 17 -16.78 12.87 7.05
N GLN A 18 -16.28 12.16 8.07
CA GLN A 18 -16.43 12.53 9.48
C GLN A 18 -15.83 13.91 9.77
N GLY A 19 -14.66 14.22 9.21
CA GLY A 19 -14.05 15.55 9.33
C GLY A 19 -14.94 16.66 8.73
N ALA A 20 -15.51 16.40 7.57
CA ALA A 20 -16.45 17.32 6.92
C ALA A 20 -17.71 17.54 7.76
N ASP A 21 -18.29 16.47 8.32
CA ASP A 21 -19.48 16.54 9.19
C ASP A 21 -19.20 17.34 10.45
N VAL A 22 -18.05 17.11 11.10
CA VAL A 22 -17.65 17.87 12.30
C VAL A 22 -17.45 19.35 11.98
N ARG A 23 -16.88 19.69 10.83
CA ARG A 23 -16.71 21.08 10.39
C ARG A 23 -18.07 21.74 10.14
N ALA A 24 -18.97 21.07 9.43
CA ALA A 24 -20.31 21.55 9.18
C ALA A 24 -21.09 21.80 10.49
N LEU A 25 -20.98 20.90 11.46
CA LEU A 25 -21.57 21.06 12.78
C LEU A 25 -21.03 22.30 13.52
N ALA A 26 -19.71 22.55 13.44
CA ALA A 26 -19.09 23.73 14.05
C ALA A 26 -19.66 25.04 13.42
N ASP A 27 -19.79 25.06 12.09
CA ASP A 27 -20.32 26.23 11.37
C ASP A 27 -21.80 26.44 11.68
N GLU A 28 -22.58 25.37 11.76
CA GLU A 28 -24.00 25.42 12.15
C GLU A 28 -24.19 25.95 13.58
N LEU A 29 -23.37 25.53 14.53
CA LEU A 29 -23.42 26.02 15.90
C LEU A 29 -23.21 27.53 15.99
N VAL A 30 -22.22 28.05 15.26
CA VAL A 30 -21.97 29.51 15.22
C VAL A 30 -23.15 30.24 14.57
N ALA A 31 -23.62 29.78 13.42
CA ALA A 31 -24.73 30.39 12.71
C ALA A 31 -26.01 30.43 13.56
N ARG A 32 -26.33 29.37 14.29
CA ARG A 32 -27.50 29.32 15.18
C ARG A 32 -27.40 30.35 16.29
N VAL A 33 -26.25 30.50 16.95
CA VAL A 33 -26.09 31.47 18.05
C VAL A 33 -26.13 32.91 17.53
N GLU A 34 -25.56 33.17 16.37
CA GLU A 34 -25.67 34.50 15.73
C GLU A 34 -27.10 34.84 15.35
N GLY A 35 -27.88 33.85 14.89
CA GLY A 35 -29.28 34.03 14.48
C GLY A 35 -30.27 34.23 15.65
N LEU A 36 -29.90 34.01 16.90
CA LEU A 36 -30.82 34.12 18.05
C LEU A 36 -31.24 35.57 18.39
N GLY A 37 -30.54 36.59 17.90
CA GLY A 37 -30.86 38.00 18.15
C GLY A 37 -30.78 38.44 19.61
N TRP A 38 -30.20 37.61 20.50
CA TRP A 38 -30.03 37.94 21.90
C TRP A 38 -28.97 39.04 22.12
N THR A 39 -29.21 39.91 23.07
CA THR A 39 -28.30 41.01 23.42
C THR A 39 -27.98 41.05 24.92
N GLY A 40 -26.85 41.68 25.26
CA GLY A 40 -26.39 41.82 26.63
C GLY A 40 -25.29 40.81 27.01
N ARG A 41 -24.70 41.04 28.19
CA ARG A 41 -23.51 40.30 28.66
C ARG A 41 -23.62 38.77 28.63
N ALA A 42 -24.81 38.24 28.94
CA ALA A 42 -25.02 36.78 28.91
C ALA A 42 -24.99 36.24 27.47
N ALA A 43 -25.55 36.97 26.50
CA ALA A 43 -25.53 36.64 25.08
C ALA A 43 -24.09 36.69 24.53
N ASP A 44 -23.33 37.71 24.93
CA ASP A 44 -21.92 37.86 24.49
C ASP A 44 -21.05 36.73 25.04
N ALA A 45 -21.20 36.38 26.32
CA ALA A 45 -20.50 35.25 26.93
C ALA A 45 -20.90 33.88 26.30
N MET A 46 -22.14 33.73 25.81
CA MET A 46 -22.58 32.54 25.10
C MET A 46 -21.94 32.48 23.72
N ARG A 47 -21.92 33.59 22.97
CA ARG A 47 -21.26 33.65 21.65
C ARG A 47 -19.78 33.28 21.73
N GLU A 48 -19.08 33.87 22.73
CA GLU A 48 -17.67 33.57 22.95
C GLU A 48 -17.43 32.07 23.20
N ARG A 49 -18.21 31.46 24.11
CA ARG A 49 -18.10 30.01 24.36
C ARG A 49 -18.41 29.16 23.16
N VAL A 50 -19.39 29.50 22.34
CA VAL A 50 -19.74 28.77 21.14
C VAL A 50 -18.64 28.89 20.09
N THR A 51 -18.08 30.09 19.91
CA THR A 51 -16.94 30.33 19.02
C THR A 51 -15.72 29.52 19.42
N ASP A 52 -15.41 29.47 20.71
CA ASP A 52 -14.34 28.62 21.26
C ASP A 52 -14.59 27.15 20.95
N ARG A 53 -15.81 26.66 21.18
CA ARG A 53 -16.18 25.26 20.89
C ARG A 53 -16.12 24.95 19.40
N ALA A 54 -16.58 25.86 18.55
CA ALA A 54 -16.49 25.72 17.09
C ALA A 54 -15.01 25.65 16.63
N THR A 55 -14.14 26.45 17.23
CA THR A 55 -12.69 26.40 16.94
C THR A 55 -12.10 25.04 17.29
N HIS A 56 -12.43 24.48 18.46
CA HIS A 56 -11.99 23.15 18.84
C HIS A 56 -12.55 22.05 17.91
N LEU A 57 -13.80 22.16 17.49
CA LEU A 57 -14.40 21.22 16.53
C LEU A 57 -13.72 21.30 15.17
N ARG A 58 -13.42 22.49 14.66
CA ARG A 58 -12.67 22.67 13.42
C ARG A 58 -11.28 22.06 13.50
N ALA A 59 -10.58 22.26 14.64
CA ALA A 59 -9.28 21.61 14.86
C ALA A 59 -9.38 20.08 14.93
N ALA A 60 -10.48 19.54 15.44
CA ALA A 60 -10.73 18.09 15.39
C ALA A 60 -10.98 17.62 13.94
N ALA A 61 -11.77 18.37 13.17
CA ALA A 61 -12.01 18.09 11.75
C ALA A 61 -10.71 18.06 10.94
N GLU A 62 -9.80 19.01 11.16
CA GLU A 62 -8.48 19.01 10.53
C GLU A 62 -7.66 17.76 10.87
N ARG A 63 -7.72 17.28 12.12
CA ARG A 63 -7.05 16.04 12.50
C ARG A 63 -7.63 14.81 11.80
N HIS A 64 -8.95 14.76 11.61
CA HIS A 64 -9.60 13.69 10.82
C HIS A 64 -9.12 13.72 9.35
N THR A 65 -9.06 14.88 8.75
CA THR A 65 -8.57 15.05 7.37
C THR A 65 -7.10 14.61 7.25
N GLY A 66 -6.24 15.08 8.16
CA GLY A 66 -4.82 14.68 8.17
C GLY A 66 -4.61 13.17 8.37
N ALA A 67 -5.43 12.54 9.24
CA ALA A 67 -5.39 11.08 9.40
C ALA A 67 -5.89 10.35 8.15
N ALA A 68 -6.89 10.88 7.45
CA ALA A 68 -7.37 10.33 6.21
C ALA A 68 -6.31 10.37 5.10
N ASP A 69 -5.60 11.50 4.99
CA ASP A 69 -4.53 11.68 4.01
C ASP A 69 -3.36 10.71 4.31
N ALA A 70 -2.93 10.60 5.57
CA ALA A 70 -1.90 9.65 5.97
C ALA A 70 -2.28 8.18 5.69
N LEU A 71 -3.56 7.81 5.85
CA LEU A 71 -4.03 6.47 5.48
C LEU A 71 -4.05 6.26 3.97
N ALA A 72 -4.38 7.27 3.18
CA ALA A 72 -4.33 7.18 1.73
C ALA A 72 -2.90 6.96 1.24
N ASP A 73 -1.94 7.75 1.72
CA ASP A 73 -0.51 7.62 1.41
C ASP A 73 0.03 6.23 1.82
N HIS A 74 -0.41 5.74 2.99
CA HIS A 74 -0.04 4.39 3.43
C HIS A 74 -0.58 3.31 2.49
N ALA A 75 -1.82 3.44 2.02
CA ALA A 75 -2.40 2.49 1.07
C ALA A 75 -1.62 2.46 -0.26
N GLU A 76 -1.19 3.61 -0.76
CA GLU A 76 -0.34 3.71 -1.94
C GLU A 76 1.02 3.04 -1.73
N SER A 77 1.65 3.26 -0.57
CA SER A 77 2.91 2.63 -0.21
C SER A 77 2.78 1.09 -0.14
N VAL A 78 1.69 0.59 0.41
CA VAL A 78 1.41 -0.86 0.46
C VAL A 78 1.26 -1.43 -0.94
N ASP A 79 0.56 -0.75 -1.83
CA ASP A 79 0.40 -1.22 -3.21
C ASP A 79 1.72 -1.20 -3.96
N ALA A 80 2.53 -0.15 -3.83
CA ALA A 80 3.86 -0.07 -4.46
C ALA A 80 4.78 -1.24 -4.04
N VAL A 81 4.80 -1.57 -2.74
CA VAL A 81 5.56 -2.73 -2.24
C VAL A 81 5.03 -4.05 -2.80
N ARG A 82 3.73 -4.20 -2.93
CA ARG A 82 3.13 -5.40 -3.54
C ARG A 82 3.49 -5.55 -5.01
N ASP A 83 3.45 -4.45 -5.75
CA ASP A 83 3.83 -4.44 -7.17
C ASP A 83 5.30 -4.80 -7.34
N GLU A 84 6.19 -4.31 -6.48
CA GLU A 84 7.61 -4.67 -6.47
C GLU A 84 7.83 -6.17 -6.20
N ILE A 85 7.12 -6.72 -5.19
CA ILE A 85 7.14 -8.15 -4.89
C ILE A 85 6.68 -8.96 -6.11
N ALA A 86 5.56 -8.60 -6.71
CA ALA A 86 5.01 -9.31 -7.87
C ALA A 86 5.96 -9.25 -9.08
N ALA A 87 6.56 -8.08 -9.34
CA ALA A 87 7.52 -7.92 -10.43
C ALA A 87 8.80 -8.74 -10.20
N THR A 88 9.31 -8.78 -8.97
CA THR A 88 10.48 -9.60 -8.62
C THR A 88 10.18 -11.08 -8.78
N GLN A 89 9.03 -11.53 -8.27
CA GLN A 89 8.58 -12.91 -8.42
C GLN A 89 8.49 -13.31 -9.89
N ALA A 90 7.83 -12.51 -10.72
CA ALA A 90 7.68 -12.82 -12.15
C ALA A 90 9.03 -12.92 -12.87
N ARG A 91 10.00 -12.04 -12.53
CA ARG A 91 11.36 -12.11 -13.11
C ARG A 91 12.10 -13.38 -12.72
N VAL A 92 12.03 -13.76 -11.44
CA VAL A 92 12.67 -14.99 -10.95
C VAL A 92 12.01 -16.23 -11.54
N ASP A 93 10.69 -16.28 -11.61
CA ASP A 93 9.95 -17.38 -12.23
C ASP A 93 10.35 -17.57 -13.70
N ALA A 94 10.54 -16.49 -14.45
CA ALA A 94 11.04 -16.53 -15.82
C ALA A 94 12.46 -17.09 -15.90
N LEU A 95 13.40 -16.58 -15.07
CA LEU A 95 14.78 -17.06 -15.04
C LEU A 95 14.86 -18.56 -14.71
N VAL A 96 14.12 -19.03 -13.72
CA VAL A 96 14.07 -20.44 -13.33
C VAL A 96 13.47 -21.31 -14.44
N THR A 97 12.41 -20.84 -15.07
CA THR A 97 11.75 -21.55 -16.18
C THR A 97 12.71 -21.70 -17.37
N ASP A 98 13.38 -20.62 -17.75
CA ASP A 98 14.33 -20.61 -18.86
C ASP A 98 15.55 -21.50 -18.57
N ALA A 99 16.09 -21.46 -17.35
CA ALA A 99 17.19 -22.32 -16.92
C ALA A 99 16.82 -23.81 -17.02
N ARG A 100 15.65 -24.19 -16.50
CA ARG A 100 15.13 -25.56 -16.60
C ARG A 100 14.95 -26.02 -18.05
N ALA A 101 14.44 -25.12 -18.92
CA ALA A 101 14.29 -25.43 -20.33
C ALA A 101 15.64 -25.64 -21.03
N ARG A 102 16.67 -24.82 -20.71
CA ARG A 102 18.05 -25.02 -21.25
C ARG A 102 18.65 -26.32 -20.79
N ILE A 103 18.52 -26.68 -19.51
CA ILE A 103 19.00 -27.97 -18.97
C ILE A 103 18.30 -29.13 -19.67
N ALA A 104 16.98 -29.09 -19.83
CA ALA A 104 16.23 -30.12 -20.53
C ALA A 104 16.65 -30.30 -22.00
N ALA A 105 16.90 -29.17 -22.69
CA ALA A 105 17.39 -29.20 -24.07
C ALA A 105 18.79 -29.81 -24.19
N ILE A 106 19.67 -29.58 -23.21
CA ILE A 106 21.00 -30.23 -23.15
C ILE A 106 20.85 -31.72 -22.88
N ALA A 107 20.01 -32.14 -21.96
CA ALA A 107 19.75 -33.55 -21.66
C ALA A 107 19.25 -34.31 -22.92
N SER A 108 18.26 -33.75 -23.62
CA SER A 108 17.73 -34.33 -24.85
C SER A 108 18.80 -34.43 -25.96
N ARG A 109 19.68 -33.45 -26.07
CA ARG A 109 20.80 -33.49 -27.03
C ARG A 109 21.82 -34.59 -26.68
N ASN A 110 22.14 -34.73 -25.40
CA ASN A 110 23.06 -35.75 -24.91
C ASN A 110 22.51 -37.17 -25.13
N GLU A 111 21.18 -37.36 -25.04
CA GLU A 111 20.52 -38.63 -25.29
C GLU A 111 20.51 -38.98 -26.80
N ALA A 112 20.41 -37.98 -27.67
CA ALA A 112 20.36 -38.15 -29.13
C ALA A 112 21.74 -38.19 -29.80
N GLY A 113 22.82 -37.85 -29.10
CA GLY A 113 24.17 -37.64 -29.66
C GLY A 113 25.11 -38.85 -29.57
N ASP A 114 26.18 -38.81 -30.35
CA ASP A 114 27.16 -39.87 -30.51
C ASP A 114 28.28 -39.89 -29.41
N GLY A 115 27.92 -39.68 -28.14
CA GLY A 115 28.83 -39.87 -27.03
C GLY A 115 29.56 -38.62 -26.47
N LEU A 116 29.42 -37.47 -27.10
CA LEU A 116 29.89 -36.20 -26.53
C LEU A 116 28.84 -35.64 -25.56
N GLN A 117 29.14 -35.67 -24.27
CA GLN A 117 28.24 -35.10 -23.23
C GLN A 117 28.53 -33.63 -23.04
N VAL A 118 27.50 -32.79 -23.19
CA VAL A 118 27.54 -31.37 -22.83
C VAL A 118 27.02 -31.18 -21.43
N MET A 119 27.76 -30.45 -20.60
CA MET A 119 27.33 -30.13 -19.22
C MET A 119 26.49 -28.88 -19.24
N PRO A 120 25.44 -28.79 -18.41
CA PRO A 120 24.69 -27.57 -18.20
C PRO A 120 25.57 -26.44 -17.63
N ASP A 121 25.17 -25.20 -17.85
CA ASP A 121 25.80 -24.04 -17.23
C ASP A 121 25.57 -24.12 -15.70
N PRO A 122 26.62 -23.92 -14.86
CA PRO A 122 26.48 -23.89 -13.41
C PRO A 122 25.45 -22.86 -12.92
N LEU A 123 25.28 -21.75 -13.64
CA LEU A 123 24.25 -20.75 -13.34
C LEU A 123 22.85 -21.34 -13.55
N ASP A 124 22.63 -22.08 -14.63
CA ASP A 124 21.35 -22.74 -14.89
C ASP A 124 21.03 -23.81 -13.84
N GLU A 125 22.04 -24.57 -13.40
CA GLU A 125 21.88 -25.55 -12.33
C GLU A 125 21.50 -24.86 -11.00
N ALA A 126 22.16 -23.75 -10.65
CA ALA A 126 21.85 -22.98 -9.45
C ALA A 126 20.42 -22.39 -9.50
N LEU A 127 20.00 -21.86 -10.65
CA LEU A 127 18.65 -21.35 -10.85
C LEU A 127 17.61 -22.48 -10.77
N ALA A 128 17.86 -23.61 -11.39
CA ALA A 128 16.93 -24.75 -11.36
C ALA A 128 16.73 -25.32 -9.96
N ALA A 129 17.78 -25.25 -9.12
CA ALA A 129 17.76 -25.68 -7.72
C ALA A 129 17.21 -24.61 -6.75
N PHE A 130 16.96 -23.39 -7.22
CA PHE A 130 16.46 -22.31 -6.40
C PHE A 130 15.09 -22.62 -5.80
N THR A 131 14.95 -22.40 -4.48
CA THR A 131 13.69 -22.55 -3.77
C THR A 131 13.09 -21.15 -3.52
N PRO A 132 12.01 -20.78 -4.23
CA PRO A 132 11.43 -19.45 -4.12
C PRO A 132 10.72 -19.26 -2.77
N PRO A 133 10.68 -18.03 -2.25
CA PRO A 133 9.79 -17.67 -1.15
C PRO A 133 8.32 -17.93 -1.50
N PRO A 134 7.42 -18.04 -0.51
CA PRO A 134 5.99 -18.11 -0.78
C PRO A 134 5.50 -16.94 -1.62
N ALA A 135 4.54 -17.18 -2.51
CA ALA A 135 3.99 -16.16 -3.39
C ALA A 135 3.48 -14.95 -2.60
N GLY A 136 3.89 -13.75 -3.01
CA GLY A 136 3.49 -12.50 -2.38
C GLY A 136 4.12 -12.23 -0.99
N HIS A 137 5.11 -13.04 -0.56
CA HIS A 137 5.78 -12.84 0.72
C HIS A 137 6.83 -11.73 0.63
N ARG A 138 7.02 -10.99 1.73
CA ARG A 138 8.00 -9.90 1.83
C ARG A 138 9.45 -10.30 1.52
N ASP A 139 9.80 -11.56 1.69
CA ASP A 139 11.15 -12.07 1.43
C ASP A 139 11.56 -11.90 -0.04
N TRP A 140 10.60 -11.71 -0.95
CA TRP A 140 10.87 -11.34 -2.33
C TRP A 140 11.58 -9.99 -2.51
N LEU A 141 11.47 -9.08 -1.51
CA LEU A 141 12.18 -7.80 -1.52
C LEU A 141 13.68 -7.93 -1.26
N SER A 142 14.08 -9.03 -0.64
CA SER A 142 15.49 -9.30 -0.25
C SER A 142 16.04 -10.59 -0.85
N VAL A 143 15.31 -11.19 -1.79
CA VAL A 143 15.74 -12.44 -2.42
C VAL A 143 17.07 -12.24 -3.17
N ASP A 144 18.00 -13.16 -2.97
CA ASP A 144 19.26 -13.23 -3.71
C ASP A 144 19.18 -14.39 -4.70
N VAL A 145 19.17 -14.04 -5.99
CA VAL A 145 19.06 -15.02 -7.08
C VAL A 145 20.16 -14.77 -8.07
N PRO A 146 20.93 -15.81 -8.44
CA PRO A 146 21.98 -15.69 -9.45
C PRO A 146 21.41 -15.11 -10.76
N GLY A 147 22.06 -14.09 -11.31
CA GLY A 147 21.64 -13.47 -12.57
C GLY A 147 20.47 -12.47 -12.47
N LEU A 148 19.95 -12.20 -11.28
CA LEU A 148 18.99 -11.13 -11.05
C LEU A 148 19.74 -9.82 -10.76
N GLU A 149 19.84 -8.95 -11.77
CA GLU A 149 20.33 -7.57 -11.56
C GLU A 149 19.23 -6.74 -10.86
N ARG A 150 19.62 -6.00 -9.82
CA ARG A 150 18.74 -5.07 -9.07
C ARG A 150 18.76 -3.68 -9.66
#